data_c5970e32a0694205529447a16e0bd913
#
_entry.id   c5970e32a0694205529447a16e0bd913
#
_cell.length_a   1.000
_cell.length_b   1.000
_cell.length_c   1.000
_cell.angle_alpha   90.00
_cell.angle_beta   90.00
_cell.angle_gamma   90.00
#
_symmetry.space_group_name_H-M   'P 1'
#
loop_
_entity.id
_entity.type
_entity.pdbx_description
1 polymer ?
#
loop_
_entity_poly.entity_id
_entity_poly.type
_entity_poly.pdbx_seq_one_letter_code
_entity_poly.pdbx_strand_id
1 'polypeptide(L)'
;MRVFSKLFWVFAFVACLFPLLNNINGVMAFHKTYMNYQLLSTATNVKQVYRTGYHFQPKQNWINAPLYYKGYYHLFYQYNPKGAVWGNIVWAHSVSKDMINWIALEPAIVPSKPFDKYGCWSGSATILPGDKPVILYTGIIAKKPLPGYQVQNYAIPANYSDPLLKEWIKPDDNPIVKPTYENVSSFRDPTTAWFNNGHWKMIVGSKHKQRGIAYLYRSRDFVKWTKAKHTLHDKRDTGMWECPDFYPVSTRGTNGVETSALEGGLKHVFKVSLDLTRFEYYTIGTYNSIKDKYYPDKTSVDGWAGLRYDYGNFYASKTFFDPAQNRRILWGWANESSTTKEDVAKGWAGIQLNPRLVWLDPSGKQLLQWPIHELETLRGNKVHRRNVKLNKGDIVEVKGITAAQADVEASFTFSSLDEAETFDPKWSKLPSENLALEICGNTGTKQGGLGPFGFLTLASKKLEEYTPVFFRVFKTIDNKHKILMCSDAKPSTLNKDVYRPSFAGFVDVDLAKKKLSLKSLIDHSVVESFGEGGKTVITSRVYPTLAVGEDAHLYLFNNGTESITVERLDAWSMKNPHLMN
;
A
#
# COMPACT_ATOMS: atom_id res chain seq x y z
N MET A 1 -11.22 2.47 70.82
CA MET A 1 -10.09 2.93 69.96
C MET A 1 -9.15 1.81 69.47
N ARG A 2 -9.53 0.52 69.39
CA ARG A 2 -8.69 -0.58 68.92
C ARG A 2 -9.24 -1.35 67.68
N VAL A 3 -10.37 -0.95 67.14
CA VAL A 3 -11.00 -1.59 65.98
C VAL A 3 -10.65 -0.87 64.68
N PHE A 4 -10.35 0.43 64.70
CA PHE A 4 -10.02 1.22 63.52
C PHE A 4 -8.58 0.96 62.97
N SER A 5 -7.66 0.44 63.74
CA SER A 5 -6.28 0.21 63.31
C SER A 5 -6.11 -1.07 62.46
N LYS A 6 -6.97 -2.08 62.62
CA LYS A 6 -6.90 -3.32 61.84
C LYS A 6 -7.51 -3.19 60.45
N LEU A 7 -8.48 -2.31 60.24
CA LEU A 7 -9.04 -2.06 58.90
C LEU A 7 -8.08 -1.27 58.00
N PHE A 8 -7.26 -0.37 58.57
CA PHE A 8 -6.31 0.43 57.81
C PHE A 8 -5.17 -0.40 57.22
N TRP A 9 -4.72 -1.44 57.92
CA TRP A 9 -3.67 -2.37 57.41
C TRP A 9 -4.18 -3.34 56.34
N VAL A 10 -5.45 -3.73 56.38
CA VAL A 10 -6.04 -4.58 55.33
C VAL A 10 -6.22 -3.79 54.05
N PHE A 11 -6.63 -2.51 54.12
CA PHE A 11 -6.73 -1.64 52.94
C PHE A 11 -5.36 -1.29 52.36
N ALA A 12 -4.33 -1.10 53.15
CA ALA A 12 -2.97 -0.84 52.69
C ALA A 12 -2.36 -2.11 51.98
N PHE A 13 -2.63 -3.31 52.47
CA PHE A 13 -2.16 -4.56 51.87
C PHE A 13 -2.89 -4.89 50.55
N VAL A 14 -4.18 -4.60 50.44
CA VAL A 14 -4.96 -4.74 49.24
C VAL A 14 -4.55 -3.68 48.20
N ALA A 15 -4.24 -2.45 48.61
CA ALA A 15 -3.78 -1.39 47.71
C ALA A 15 -2.36 -1.63 47.14
N CYS A 16 -1.50 -2.39 47.87
CA CYS A 16 -0.17 -2.76 47.37
C CYS A 16 -0.16 -4.02 46.50
N LEU A 17 -1.18 -4.89 46.58
CA LEU A 17 -1.33 -6.06 45.72
C LEU A 17 -1.98 -5.74 44.37
N PHE A 18 -2.76 -4.67 44.27
CA PHE A 18 -3.41 -4.27 43.02
C PHE A 18 -2.45 -3.89 41.89
N PRO A 19 -1.29 -3.23 42.10
CA PRO A 19 -0.33 -2.95 41.02
C PRO A 19 0.46 -4.21 40.55
N LEU A 20 0.67 -5.17 41.46
CA LEU A 20 1.41 -6.41 41.12
C LEU A 20 0.53 -7.40 40.32
N LEU A 21 -0.75 -7.50 40.64
CA LEU A 21 -1.72 -8.29 39.89
C LEU A 21 -2.03 -7.70 38.50
N ASN A 22 -1.95 -6.38 38.34
CA ASN A 22 -2.15 -5.72 37.04
C ASN A 22 -0.97 -5.95 36.07
N ASN A 23 0.24 -6.20 36.53
CA ASN A 23 1.39 -6.47 35.66
C ASN A 23 1.48 -7.93 35.18
N ILE A 24 0.96 -8.88 35.94
CA ILE A 24 0.89 -10.30 35.52
C ILE A 24 -0.33 -10.54 34.61
N ASN A 25 -1.41 -9.77 34.79
CA ASN A 25 -2.65 -9.90 34.01
C ASN A 25 -2.67 -9.07 32.72
N GLY A 26 -1.69 -8.23 32.42
CA GLY A 26 -1.70 -7.37 31.24
C GLY A 26 -1.74 -8.16 29.94
N VAL A 27 -0.92 -9.20 29.82
CA VAL A 27 -0.87 -10.11 28.66
C VAL A 27 -2.09 -11.03 28.64
N MET A 28 -2.47 -11.57 29.81
CA MET A 28 -3.66 -12.44 29.92
C MET A 28 -4.97 -11.67 29.73
N ALA A 29 -5.07 -10.43 30.18
CA ALA A 29 -6.23 -9.58 29.93
C ALA A 29 -6.31 -9.16 28.46
N PHE A 30 -5.17 -8.91 27.80
CA PHE A 30 -5.11 -8.65 26.37
C PHE A 30 -5.54 -9.89 25.57
N HIS A 31 -5.02 -11.06 25.92
CA HIS A 31 -5.40 -12.35 25.32
C HIS A 31 -6.91 -12.62 25.47
N LYS A 32 -7.44 -12.43 26.66
CA LYS A 32 -8.86 -12.65 26.93
C LYS A 32 -9.76 -11.63 26.22
N THR A 33 -9.30 -10.37 26.11
CA THR A 33 -10.01 -9.32 25.36
C THR A 33 -9.94 -9.58 23.85
N TYR A 34 -8.81 -10.01 23.34
CA TYR A 34 -8.61 -10.38 21.93
C TYR A 34 -9.49 -11.58 21.55
N MET A 35 -9.50 -12.65 22.35
CA MET A 35 -10.34 -13.84 22.14
C MET A 35 -11.84 -13.51 22.27
N ASN A 36 -12.25 -12.71 23.24
CA ASN A 36 -13.65 -12.26 23.37
C ASN A 36 -14.07 -11.37 22.21
N TYR A 37 -13.17 -10.54 21.67
CA TYR A 37 -13.46 -9.73 20.49
C TYR A 37 -13.60 -10.59 19.23
N GLN A 38 -12.81 -11.63 19.10
CA GLN A 38 -12.98 -12.67 18.06
C GLN A 38 -14.35 -13.36 18.15
N LEU A 39 -14.80 -13.70 19.36
CA LEU A 39 -16.09 -14.34 19.60
C LEU A 39 -17.29 -13.40 19.39
N LEU A 40 -17.18 -12.12 19.77
CA LEU A 40 -18.24 -11.11 19.59
C LEU A 40 -18.43 -10.70 18.12
N SER A 41 -17.37 -10.76 17.29
CA SER A 41 -17.47 -10.39 15.88
C SER A 41 -18.13 -11.45 14.99
N THR A 42 -18.35 -12.65 15.50
CA THR A 42 -19.13 -13.71 14.82
C THR A 42 -20.64 -13.54 14.97
N ALA A 43 -21.11 -12.60 15.79
CA ALA A 43 -22.51 -12.45 16.17
C ALA A 43 -23.30 -11.36 15.40
N THR A 44 -22.71 -10.63 14.46
CA THR A 44 -23.45 -9.68 13.62
C THR A 44 -23.73 -10.28 12.25
N ASN A 45 -24.96 -10.70 12.02
CA ASN A 45 -25.53 -11.08 10.72
C ASN A 45 -25.66 -9.88 9.75
N VAL A 46 -24.80 -8.87 9.86
CA VAL A 46 -24.76 -7.78 8.89
C VAL A 46 -24.03 -8.29 7.64
N LYS A 47 -24.76 -8.36 6.53
CA LYS A 47 -24.19 -8.76 5.23
C LYS A 47 -23.03 -7.83 4.90
N GLN A 48 -21.79 -8.33 4.94
CA GLN A 48 -20.56 -7.56 4.75
C GLN A 48 -20.28 -7.36 3.26
N VAL A 49 -21.17 -6.66 2.55
CA VAL A 49 -21.16 -6.51 1.08
C VAL A 49 -19.90 -5.85 0.51
N TYR A 50 -19.17 -5.09 1.34
CA TYR A 50 -17.94 -4.39 0.93
C TYR A 50 -16.66 -5.11 1.33
N ARG A 51 -16.77 -6.21 2.12
CA ARG A 51 -15.60 -6.97 2.53
C ARG A 51 -15.03 -7.71 1.34
N THR A 52 -13.71 -7.60 1.17
CA THR A 52 -13.00 -8.20 0.04
C THR A 52 -13.00 -9.73 0.11
N GLY A 53 -13.05 -10.37 -1.04
CA GLY A 53 -13.01 -11.82 -1.17
C GLY A 53 -11.59 -12.36 -1.24
N TYR A 54 -10.67 -11.68 -1.95
CA TYR A 54 -9.30 -12.16 -2.17
C TYR A 54 -8.20 -11.14 -1.85
N HIS A 55 -8.51 -9.88 -1.57
CA HIS A 55 -7.55 -8.98 -0.95
C HIS A 55 -7.42 -9.32 0.52
N PHE A 56 -6.18 -9.36 1.02
CA PHE A 56 -5.93 -9.60 2.44
C PHE A 56 -6.60 -8.52 3.29
N GLN A 57 -7.54 -8.94 4.11
CA GLN A 57 -8.32 -8.04 4.96
C GLN A 57 -8.55 -8.66 6.34
N PRO A 58 -7.71 -8.38 7.34
CA PRO A 58 -8.01 -8.70 8.73
C PRO A 58 -9.17 -7.83 9.23
N LYS A 59 -9.64 -8.09 10.45
CA LYS A 59 -10.83 -7.41 11.01
C LYS A 59 -10.70 -5.89 11.05
N GLN A 60 -9.47 -5.38 11.34
CA GLN A 60 -9.17 -3.94 11.39
C GLN A 60 -7.69 -3.79 11.02
N ASN A 61 -7.30 -2.82 10.18
CA ASN A 61 -6.03 -2.95 9.50
C ASN A 61 -5.32 -1.65 9.13
N TRP A 62 -3.97 -1.67 9.17
CA TRP A 62 -2.99 -0.84 8.45
C TRP A 62 -1.70 -1.63 8.23
N ILE A 63 -0.74 -1.21 7.39
CA ILE A 63 0.44 -1.99 6.97
C ILE A 63 1.70 -1.78 7.81
N ASN A 64 2.66 -2.77 7.73
CA ASN A 64 4.03 -2.58 8.19
C ASN A 64 5.12 -3.32 7.41
N ALA A 65 5.47 -4.58 7.73
CA ALA A 65 6.73 -5.18 7.35
C ALA A 65 6.56 -6.62 6.85
N PRO A 66 6.57 -6.84 5.54
CA PRO A 66 6.64 -8.19 4.99
C PRO A 66 8.08 -8.73 5.05
N LEU A 67 8.22 -10.05 5.19
CA LEU A 67 9.47 -10.78 5.01
C LEU A 67 9.22 -12.23 4.57
N TYR A 68 10.26 -12.86 4.01
CA TYR A 68 10.28 -14.31 3.77
C TYR A 68 11.26 -14.98 4.72
N TYR A 69 10.82 -16.05 5.39
CA TYR A 69 11.65 -16.80 6.35
C TYR A 69 11.29 -18.28 6.37
N LYS A 70 12.29 -19.14 6.16
CA LYS A 70 12.16 -20.61 6.27
C LYS A 70 10.90 -21.20 5.62
N GLY A 71 10.60 -20.80 4.39
CA GLY A 71 9.48 -21.32 3.62
C GLY A 71 8.13 -20.64 3.87
N TYR A 72 8.11 -19.58 4.67
CA TYR A 72 6.91 -18.79 4.93
C TYR A 72 7.10 -17.33 4.58
N TYR A 73 6.08 -16.74 4.00
CA TYR A 73 5.90 -15.30 3.91
C TYR A 73 5.24 -14.82 5.20
N HIS A 74 5.83 -13.83 5.82
CA HIS A 74 5.31 -13.17 7.02
C HIS A 74 4.80 -11.81 6.64
N LEU A 75 3.57 -11.50 7.02
CA LEU A 75 2.99 -10.18 6.90
C LEU A 75 2.72 -9.65 8.31
N PHE A 76 3.53 -8.69 8.71
CA PHE A 76 3.25 -7.91 9.90
C PHE A 76 2.49 -6.66 9.50
N TYR A 77 1.45 -6.32 10.24
CA TYR A 77 0.63 -5.16 9.91
C TYR A 77 0.16 -4.43 11.15
N GLN A 78 0.06 -3.11 11.04
CA GLN A 78 -0.51 -2.30 12.11
C GLN A 78 -1.98 -2.67 12.29
N TYR A 79 -2.37 -2.82 13.53
CA TYR A 79 -3.69 -3.28 13.89
C TYR A 79 -4.16 -2.58 15.15
N ASN A 80 -5.39 -2.06 15.15
CA ASN A 80 -6.04 -1.59 16.36
C ASN A 80 -6.98 -2.69 16.90
N PRO A 81 -6.63 -3.39 17.98
CA PRO A 81 -7.49 -4.46 18.52
C PRO A 81 -8.77 -3.94 19.16
N LYS A 82 -8.97 -2.62 19.29
CA LYS A 82 -10.10 -2.00 19.99
C LYS A 82 -11.14 -1.37 19.07
N GLY A 83 -10.91 -1.33 17.77
CA GLY A 83 -11.89 -0.74 16.86
C GLY A 83 -11.34 -0.32 15.49
N ALA A 84 -12.24 0.06 14.58
CA ALA A 84 -11.96 0.46 13.21
C ALA A 84 -11.50 1.92 13.09
N VAL A 85 -10.77 2.43 14.07
CA VAL A 85 -10.22 3.79 14.11
C VAL A 85 -8.74 3.76 14.41
N TRP A 86 -8.01 4.80 14.00
CA TRP A 86 -6.59 4.93 14.28
C TRP A 86 -6.32 5.03 15.79
N GLY A 87 -5.38 4.27 16.28
CA GLY A 87 -4.93 4.29 17.68
C GLY A 87 -4.70 2.90 18.25
N ASN A 88 -4.14 2.81 19.46
CA ASN A 88 -3.84 1.55 20.17
C ASN A 88 -3.09 0.53 19.31
N ILE A 89 -2.18 1.00 18.48
CA ILE A 89 -1.56 0.20 17.41
C ILE A 89 -0.62 -0.85 17.99
N VAL A 90 -0.83 -2.07 17.51
CA VAL A 90 0.04 -3.24 17.68
C VAL A 90 0.52 -3.72 16.31
N TRP A 91 1.52 -4.59 16.27
CA TRP A 91 1.89 -5.34 15.09
C TRP A 91 1.19 -6.70 15.12
N ALA A 92 0.11 -6.81 14.38
CA ALA A 92 -0.48 -8.11 14.11
C ALA A 92 0.42 -8.91 13.16
N HIS A 93 0.21 -10.22 13.10
CA HIS A 93 1.07 -11.12 12.36
C HIS A 93 0.25 -12.19 11.66
N SER A 94 0.49 -12.37 10.39
CA SER A 94 -0.05 -13.48 9.59
C SER A 94 1.05 -14.14 8.77
N VAL A 95 0.91 -15.42 8.51
CA VAL A 95 1.88 -16.20 7.74
C VAL A 95 1.21 -16.91 6.58
N SER A 96 1.96 -17.09 5.49
CA SER A 96 1.50 -17.74 4.27
C SER A 96 2.63 -18.53 3.61
N LYS A 97 2.29 -19.56 2.85
CA LYS A 97 3.25 -20.26 1.97
C LYS A 97 3.24 -19.73 0.53
N ASP A 98 2.20 -18.98 0.17
CA ASP A 98 1.91 -18.60 -1.22
C ASP A 98 1.43 -17.14 -1.38
N MET A 99 1.41 -16.35 -0.29
CA MET A 99 0.88 -14.98 -0.23
C MET A 99 -0.61 -14.84 -0.60
N ILE A 100 -1.33 -15.95 -0.69
CA ILE A 100 -2.76 -16.04 -1.00
C ILE A 100 -3.53 -16.57 0.21
N ASN A 101 -3.08 -17.70 0.76
CA ASN A 101 -3.70 -18.35 1.91
C ASN A 101 -2.97 -17.92 3.19
N TRP A 102 -3.65 -17.20 4.07
CA TRP A 102 -3.07 -16.58 5.24
C TRP A 102 -3.60 -17.18 6.54
N ILE A 103 -2.70 -17.45 7.47
CA ILE A 103 -3.00 -17.93 8.82
C ILE A 103 -2.66 -16.80 9.79
N ALA A 104 -3.65 -16.29 10.51
CA ALA A 104 -3.44 -15.32 11.57
C ALA A 104 -2.74 -15.96 12.77
N LEU A 105 -1.77 -15.25 13.30
CA LEU A 105 -1.07 -15.58 14.54
C LEU A 105 -1.38 -14.51 15.60
N GLU A 106 -0.91 -14.73 16.81
CA GLU A 106 -0.95 -13.71 17.84
C GLU A 106 -0.12 -12.49 17.41
N PRO A 107 -0.46 -11.27 17.87
CA PRO A 107 0.30 -10.09 17.58
C PRO A 107 1.79 -10.24 17.95
N ALA A 108 2.67 -9.96 17.01
CA ALA A 108 4.11 -10.07 17.21
C ALA A 108 4.65 -9.02 18.21
N ILE A 109 4.15 -7.78 18.13
CA ILE A 109 4.61 -6.69 18.99
C ILE A 109 3.42 -5.91 19.54
N VAL A 110 3.30 -5.87 20.88
CA VAL A 110 2.27 -5.12 21.59
C VAL A 110 2.90 -4.09 22.52
N PRO A 111 2.27 -2.95 22.81
CA PRO A 111 2.77 -1.99 23.79
C PRO A 111 2.95 -2.63 25.16
N SER A 112 4.17 -2.77 25.64
CA SER A 112 4.50 -3.48 26.89
C SER A 112 5.68 -2.90 27.67
N LYS A 113 6.45 -2.01 27.04
CA LYS A 113 7.66 -1.42 27.62
C LYS A 113 7.54 0.10 27.68
N PRO A 114 8.33 0.81 28.50
CA PRO A 114 8.29 2.27 28.58
C PRO A 114 8.50 2.97 27.22
N PHE A 115 9.31 2.40 26.35
CA PHE A 115 9.66 2.97 25.04
C PHE A 115 8.58 2.78 23.96
N ASP A 116 7.52 2.02 24.22
CA ASP A 116 6.39 1.82 23.31
C ASP A 116 5.01 1.82 23.99
N LYS A 117 4.95 2.32 25.20
CA LYS A 117 3.75 2.26 26.05
C LYS A 117 2.46 2.75 25.38
N TYR A 118 2.57 3.68 24.44
CA TYR A 118 1.41 4.30 23.78
C TYR A 118 1.22 3.86 22.33
N GLY A 119 1.99 2.92 21.85
CA GLY A 119 1.82 2.32 20.53
C GLY A 119 3.11 1.82 19.92
N CYS A 120 2.98 0.77 19.12
CA CYS A 120 4.03 0.20 18.30
C CYS A 120 3.74 0.55 16.84
N TRP A 121 4.36 1.63 16.34
CA TRP A 121 4.12 2.15 14.99
C TRP A 121 5.04 1.51 13.97
N SER A 122 4.93 1.94 12.71
CA SER A 122 5.58 1.35 11.55
C SER A 122 7.09 1.17 11.67
N GLY A 123 7.57 0.28 10.83
CA GLY A 123 8.97 -0.05 10.71
C GLY A 123 9.23 -1.04 9.57
N SER A 124 10.25 -1.87 9.72
CA SER A 124 10.65 -2.83 8.68
C SER A 124 11.35 -4.05 9.30
N ALA A 125 11.35 -5.15 8.57
CA ALA A 125 12.12 -6.32 8.93
C ALA A 125 13.44 -6.38 8.13
N THR A 126 14.46 -6.98 8.74
CA THR A 126 15.76 -7.25 8.13
C THR A 126 16.19 -8.67 8.50
N ILE A 127 16.82 -9.39 7.59
CA ILE A 127 17.46 -10.67 7.87
C ILE A 127 18.95 -10.41 8.07
N LEU A 128 19.44 -10.69 9.26
CA LEU A 128 20.87 -10.61 9.59
C LEU A 128 21.60 -11.90 9.19
N PRO A 129 22.95 -11.89 9.11
CA PRO A 129 23.74 -13.08 8.84
C PRO A 129 23.39 -14.25 9.77
N GLY A 130 23.31 -15.46 9.18
CA GLY A 130 22.89 -16.68 9.88
C GLY A 130 21.36 -16.79 10.00
N ASP A 131 20.62 -16.24 9.03
CA ASP A 131 19.16 -16.29 8.96
C ASP A 131 18.46 -15.79 10.22
N LYS A 132 18.89 -14.63 10.72
CA LYS A 132 18.36 -14.03 11.94
C LYS A 132 17.46 -12.84 11.61
N PRO A 133 16.13 -13.01 11.53
CA PRO A 133 15.22 -11.91 11.35
C PRO A 133 15.22 -10.97 12.56
N VAL A 134 15.11 -9.69 12.29
CA VAL A 134 14.97 -8.63 13.27
C VAL A 134 13.95 -7.62 12.76
N ILE A 135 13.08 -7.11 13.63
CA ILE A 135 12.17 -6.01 13.34
C ILE A 135 12.75 -4.73 13.91
N LEU A 136 12.80 -3.68 13.10
CA LEU A 136 12.99 -2.30 13.52
C LEU A 136 11.63 -1.60 13.50
N TYR A 137 11.25 -0.90 14.58
CA TYR A 137 9.94 -0.28 14.67
C TYR A 137 9.95 1.03 15.48
N THR A 138 8.93 1.84 15.28
CA THR A 138 8.74 3.09 16.02
C THR A 138 7.88 2.86 17.26
N GLY A 139 8.39 3.19 18.42
CA GLY A 139 7.66 3.19 19.67
C GLY A 139 7.21 4.59 20.07
N ILE A 140 6.04 4.71 20.71
CA ILE A 140 5.49 5.96 21.22
C ILE A 140 5.61 5.97 22.74
N ILE A 141 6.44 6.88 23.27
CA ILE A 141 6.76 6.93 24.70
C ILE A 141 5.94 7.93 25.51
N ALA A 142 5.35 8.93 24.86
CA ALA A 142 4.58 9.96 25.57
C ALA A 142 3.33 10.40 24.79
N LYS A 143 2.24 10.69 25.56
CA LYS A 143 1.04 11.38 25.05
C LYS A 143 1.05 12.88 25.36
N LYS A 144 1.63 13.28 26.51
CA LYS A 144 1.76 14.65 27.00
C LYS A 144 3.03 14.77 27.83
N PRO A 145 3.69 15.94 27.97
CA PRO A 145 3.38 17.21 27.31
C PRO A 145 3.76 17.27 25.83
N LEU A 146 4.52 16.28 25.32
CA LEU A 146 4.97 16.15 23.94
C LEU A 146 4.24 14.98 23.27
N PRO A 147 3.03 15.18 22.72
CA PRO A 147 2.27 14.10 22.12
C PRO A 147 3.02 13.49 20.94
N GLY A 148 3.02 12.14 20.88
CA GLY A 148 3.65 11.43 19.79
C GLY A 148 5.18 11.42 19.83
N TYR A 149 5.82 11.48 21.03
CA TYR A 149 7.27 11.31 21.15
C TYR A 149 7.68 9.94 20.62
N GLN A 150 8.42 9.93 19.50
CA GLN A 150 8.74 8.78 18.67
C GLN A 150 10.20 8.36 18.87
N VAL A 151 10.42 7.08 19.14
CA VAL A 151 11.76 6.49 19.26
C VAL A 151 11.85 5.24 18.38
N GLN A 152 13.06 4.87 17.97
CA GLN A 152 13.25 3.66 17.20
C GLN A 152 13.72 2.52 18.10
N ASN A 153 13.12 1.37 17.89
CA ASN A 153 13.34 0.16 18.68
C ASN A 153 13.60 -1.03 17.76
N TYR A 154 14.09 -2.14 18.35
CA TYR A 154 14.16 -3.40 17.66
C TYR A 154 13.53 -4.53 18.49
N ALA A 155 13.11 -5.57 17.80
CA ALA A 155 12.63 -6.81 18.40
C ALA A 155 13.23 -8.00 17.64
N ILE A 156 13.50 -9.08 18.37
CA ILE A 156 14.06 -10.31 17.83
C ILE A 156 13.14 -11.49 18.14
N PRO A 157 13.10 -12.54 17.32
CA PRO A 157 12.38 -13.76 17.66
C PRO A 157 12.90 -14.39 18.95
N ALA A 158 12.00 -14.91 19.78
CA ALA A 158 12.37 -15.70 20.95
C ALA A 158 13.04 -17.02 20.54
N ASN A 159 12.68 -17.56 19.37
CA ASN A 159 13.22 -18.79 18.83
C ASN A 159 13.43 -18.69 17.32
N TYR A 160 14.68 -18.58 16.88
CA TYR A 160 15.06 -18.59 15.46
C TYR A 160 14.82 -19.95 14.76
N SER A 161 14.57 -21.03 15.49
CA SER A 161 14.21 -22.33 14.89
C SER A 161 12.73 -22.41 14.51
N ASP A 162 11.87 -21.57 15.08
CA ASP A 162 10.45 -21.51 14.72
C ASP A 162 10.27 -20.83 13.37
N PRO A 163 9.84 -21.53 12.32
CA PRO A 163 9.62 -20.93 11.02
C PRO A 163 8.43 -19.96 11.01
N LEU A 164 7.54 -20.01 12.01
CA LEU A 164 6.39 -19.12 12.12
C LEU A 164 6.69 -17.84 12.92
N LEU A 165 7.85 -17.74 13.58
CA LEU A 165 8.27 -16.57 14.35
C LEU A 165 7.16 -16.05 15.30
N LYS A 166 6.54 -16.97 16.06
CA LYS A 166 5.34 -16.66 16.86
C LYS A 166 5.59 -15.66 17.99
N GLU A 167 6.76 -15.73 18.61
CA GLU A 167 7.09 -14.94 19.79
C GLU A 167 8.26 -14.01 19.52
N TRP A 168 8.16 -12.77 20.01
CA TRP A 168 9.14 -11.71 19.82
C TRP A 168 9.57 -11.11 21.16
N ILE A 169 10.86 -10.92 21.33
CA ILE A 169 11.49 -10.29 22.48
C ILE A 169 11.87 -8.86 22.13
N LYS A 170 11.61 -7.95 23.04
CA LYS A 170 12.09 -6.56 23.01
C LYS A 170 13.27 -6.43 23.97
N PRO A 171 14.50 -6.38 23.47
CA PRO A 171 15.68 -6.24 24.33
C PRO A 171 15.66 -4.96 25.15
N ASP A 172 16.34 -4.97 26.29
CA ASP A 172 16.36 -3.83 27.23
C ASP A 172 17.27 -2.68 26.74
N ASP A 173 18.09 -2.91 25.71
CA ASP A 173 18.86 -1.87 25.02
C ASP A 173 17.98 -0.83 24.27
N ASN A 174 16.69 -1.11 24.15
CA ASN A 174 15.75 -0.16 23.55
C ASN A 174 15.50 1.07 24.46
N PRO A 175 15.29 2.25 23.87
CA PRO A 175 15.28 2.53 22.44
C PRO A 175 16.71 2.67 21.87
N ILE A 176 16.92 2.11 20.67
CA ILE A 176 18.23 2.15 19.99
C ILE A 176 18.53 3.51 19.34
N VAL A 177 17.48 4.28 19.00
CA VAL A 177 17.63 5.65 18.47
C VAL A 177 16.55 6.56 19.04
N LYS A 178 16.95 7.75 19.50
CA LYS A 178 16.08 8.82 19.98
C LYS A 178 16.14 10.02 19.04
N PRO A 179 15.04 10.77 18.87
CA PRO A 179 15.02 11.99 18.10
C PRO A 179 15.75 13.13 18.83
N THR A 180 16.08 14.19 18.10
CA THR A 180 16.35 15.49 18.71
C THR A 180 15.05 16.13 19.20
N TYR A 181 15.13 17.07 20.14
CA TYR A 181 13.93 17.69 20.72
C TYR A 181 12.98 18.30 19.68
N GLU A 182 13.53 18.90 18.63
CA GLU A 182 12.75 19.53 17.55
C GLU A 182 11.93 18.54 16.69
N ASN A 183 12.30 17.26 16.70
CA ASN A 183 11.71 16.24 15.81
C ASN A 183 10.94 15.13 16.54
N VAL A 184 10.60 15.32 17.81
CA VAL A 184 10.04 14.26 18.66
C VAL A 184 8.75 13.63 18.12
N SER A 185 7.92 14.36 17.38
CA SER A 185 6.68 13.90 16.76
C SER A 185 6.76 13.66 15.26
N SER A 186 7.95 13.72 14.68
CA SER A 186 8.20 13.57 13.24
C SER A 186 9.49 12.80 13.01
N PHE A 187 9.58 11.58 13.59
CA PHE A 187 10.79 10.77 13.58
C PHE A 187 10.41 9.29 13.63
N ARG A 188 10.08 8.67 12.49
CA ARG A 188 9.48 7.33 12.44
C ARG A 188 9.82 6.52 11.21
N ASP A 189 9.39 5.25 11.24
CA ASP A 189 9.34 4.31 10.15
C ASP A 189 10.72 3.88 9.66
N PRO A 190 11.56 3.23 10.53
CA PRO A 190 12.87 2.76 10.11
C PRO A 190 12.76 1.76 8.95
N THR A 191 13.66 1.90 7.96
CA THR A 191 13.67 1.03 6.79
C THR A 191 14.24 -0.35 7.09
N THR A 192 14.03 -1.31 6.18
CA THR A 192 14.90 -2.46 6.05
C THR A 192 16.34 -1.97 6.01
N ALA A 193 17.17 -2.55 6.87
CA ALA A 193 18.58 -2.19 6.93
C ALA A 193 19.38 -2.90 5.82
N TRP A 194 20.40 -2.22 5.33
CA TRP A 194 21.36 -2.80 4.36
C TRP A 194 22.77 -2.73 4.89
N PHE A 195 23.58 -3.70 4.51
CA PHE A 195 24.97 -3.80 4.93
C PHE A 195 25.92 -3.26 3.87
N ASN A 196 26.80 -2.34 4.26
CA ASN A 196 27.84 -1.80 3.37
C ASN A 196 29.01 -1.25 4.16
N ASN A 197 30.24 -1.48 3.68
CA ASN A 197 31.50 -0.98 4.29
C ASN A 197 31.59 -1.29 5.78
N GLY A 198 31.31 -2.53 6.18
CA GLY A 198 31.41 -2.99 7.55
C GLY A 198 30.36 -2.43 8.51
N HIS A 199 29.30 -1.80 7.99
CA HIS A 199 28.22 -1.22 8.79
C HIS A 199 26.85 -1.58 8.22
N TRP A 200 25.94 -1.90 9.11
CA TRP A 200 24.51 -1.82 8.86
C TRP A 200 24.09 -0.37 8.76
N LYS A 201 23.15 -0.10 7.87
CA LYS A 201 22.59 1.22 7.62
C LYS A 201 21.09 1.15 7.60
N MET A 202 20.43 2.15 8.16
CA MET A 202 18.98 2.34 8.06
C MET A 202 18.65 3.82 7.88
N ILE A 203 17.47 4.07 7.35
CA ILE A 203 16.90 5.41 7.25
C ILE A 203 15.75 5.51 8.24
N VAL A 204 15.62 6.67 8.87
CA VAL A 204 14.44 7.06 9.62
C VAL A 204 13.84 8.30 8.97
N GLY A 205 12.54 8.24 8.68
CA GLY A 205 11.81 9.35 8.09
C GLY A 205 11.59 10.49 9.09
N SER A 206 11.65 11.71 8.59
CA SER A 206 11.52 12.91 9.41
C SER A 206 11.17 14.14 8.58
N LYS A 207 11.08 15.29 9.27
CA LYS A 207 11.03 16.62 8.65
C LYS A 207 11.77 17.66 9.48
N HIS A 208 12.20 18.74 8.83
CA HIS A 208 12.56 19.98 9.47
C HIS A 208 11.84 21.13 8.76
N LYS A 209 10.92 21.80 9.47
CA LYS A 209 9.93 22.72 8.87
C LYS A 209 9.16 21.99 7.75
N GLN A 210 9.22 22.46 6.51
CA GLN A 210 8.58 21.84 5.34
C GLN A 210 9.52 20.93 4.51
N ARG A 211 10.77 20.74 4.97
CA ARG A 211 11.73 19.84 4.29
C ARG A 211 11.54 18.41 4.79
N GLY A 212 11.21 17.48 3.91
CA GLY A 212 11.26 16.05 4.19
C GLY A 212 12.72 15.57 4.24
N ILE A 213 13.00 14.65 5.16
CA ILE A 213 14.35 14.20 5.47
C ILE A 213 14.39 12.69 5.67
N ALA A 214 15.37 12.04 5.05
CA ALA A 214 15.80 10.67 5.32
C ALA A 214 17.07 10.69 6.17
N TYR A 215 16.94 10.61 7.49
CA TYR A 215 18.10 10.52 8.38
C TYR A 215 18.78 9.17 8.26
N LEU A 216 20.06 9.17 7.98
CA LEU A 216 20.88 7.98 7.88
C LEU A 216 21.51 7.63 9.24
N TYR A 217 21.39 6.38 9.63
CA TYR A 217 22.04 5.79 10.81
C TYR A 217 22.93 4.61 10.40
N ARG A 218 24.02 4.41 11.16
CA ARG A 218 25.01 3.34 10.94
C ARG A 218 25.24 2.57 12.22
N SER A 219 25.39 1.25 12.12
CA SER A 219 25.70 0.36 13.23
C SER A 219 26.67 -0.75 12.80
N ARG A 220 27.56 -1.19 13.70
CA ARG A 220 28.40 -2.37 13.48
C ARG A 220 27.77 -3.65 14.04
N ASP A 221 26.96 -3.52 15.08
CA ASP A 221 26.41 -4.60 15.88
C ASP A 221 24.87 -4.71 15.83
N PHE A 222 24.20 -3.83 15.04
CA PHE A 222 22.76 -3.69 14.92
C PHE A 222 22.05 -3.17 16.20
N VAL A 223 22.78 -2.90 17.27
CA VAL A 223 22.26 -2.40 18.55
C VAL A 223 22.62 -0.95 18.76
N LYS A 224 23.91 -0.60 18.58
CA LYS A 224 24.41 0.77 18.75
C LYS A 224 24.39 1.51 17.41
N TRP A 225 23.46 2.42 17.26
CA TRP A 225 23.29 3.21 16.04
C TRP A 225 23.78 4.63 16.19
N THR A 226 24.59 5.07 15.26
CA THR A 226 25.13 6.42 15.20
C THR A 226 24.55 7.16 14.01
N LYS A 227 24.02 8.38 14.25
CA LYS A 227 23.52 9.25 13.19
C LYS A 227 24.68 9.71 12.31
N ALA A 228 24.51 9.58 10.99
CA ALA A 228 25.47 10.11 10.03
C ALA A 228 25.46 11.66 10.08
N LYS A 229 26.59 12.28 9.72
CA LYS A 229 26.71 13.76 9.68
C LYS A 229 25.82 14.39 8.61
N HIS A 230 25.40 13.64 7.61
CA HIS A 230 24.52 14.07 6.52
C HIS A 230 23.32 13.13 6.38
N THR A 231 22.27 13.59 5.74
CA THR A 231 21.11 12.82 5.35
C THR A 231 21.45 11.92 4.17
N LEU A 232 20.75 10.78 4.01
CA LEU A 232 20.84 10.01 2.77
C LEU A 232 20.29 10.84 1.60
N HIS A 233 19.13 11.44 1.81
CA HIS A 233 18.43 12.30 0.88
C HIS A 233 17.50 13.26 1.64
N ASP A 234 17.16 14.40 1.06
CA ASP A 234 16.19 15.35 1.58
C ASP A 234 15.64 16.25 0.46
N LYS A 235 14.42 16.78 0.64
CA LYS A 235 13.80 17.70 -0.31
C LYS A 235 12.96 18.75 0.39
N ARG A 236 13.11 20.02 -0.02
CA ARG A 236 12.26 21.13 0.45
C ARG A 236 10.82 20.96 -0.02
N ASP A 237 9.90 21.50 0.75
CA ASP A 237 8.48 21.66 0.43
C ASP A 237 7.72 20.33 0.21
N THR A 238 8.18 19.24 0.85
CA THR A 238 7.54 17.93 0.79
C THR A 238 6.94 17.48 2.12
N GLY A 239 7.09 18.24 3.19
CA GLY A 239 6.53 17.90 4.50
C GLY A 239 7.20 16.72 5.19
N MET A 240 6.46 15.99 6.01
CA MET A 240 6.97 14.80 6.69
C MET A 240 7.07 13.61 5.72
N TRP A 241 8.21 12.95 5.77
CA TRP A 241 8.45 11.70 5.05
C TRP A 241 8.15 10.50 5.95
N GLU A 242 7.06 9.83 5.68
CA GLU A 242 6.65 8.57 6.32
C GLU A 242 7.09 7.37 5.49
N CYS A 243 7.21 6.22 6.12
CA CYS A 243 7.45 4.93 5.48
C CYS A 243 8.53 4.96 4.39
N PRO A 244 9.72 5.55 4.64
CA PRO A 244 10.77 5.54 3.62
C PRO A 244 11.11 4.10 3.24
N ASP A 245 11.42 3.89 1.95
CA ASP A 245 11.93 2.63 1.44
C ASP A 245 13.12 2.88 0.54
N PHE A 246 14.16 2.06 0.64
CA PHE A 246 15.38 2.23 -0.12
C PHE A 246 15.96 0.88 -0.51
N TYR A 247 16.06 0.63 -1.80
CA TYR A 247 16.47 -0.67 -2.31
C TYR A 247 17.05 -0.60 -3.72
N PRO A 248 17.93 -1.57 -4.09
CA PRO A 248 18.45 -1.68 -5.44
C PRO A 248 17.45 -2.36 -6.38
N VAL A 249 17.53 -2.00 -7.65
CA VAL A 249 16.84 -2.66 -8.77
C VAL A 249 17.83 -2.94 -9.89
N SER A 250 17.68 -4.09 -10.56
CA SER A 250 18.48 -4.43 -11.71
C SER A 250 18.15 -3.53 -12.91
N THR A 251 19.15 -3.10 -13.66
CA THR A 251 18.94 -2.41 -14.94
C THR A 251 18.59 -3.39 -16.08
N ARG A 252 18.55 -4.70 -15.82
CA ARG A 252 18.26 -5.74 -16.79
C ARG A 252 17.34 -6.81 -16.19
N GLY A 253 16.30 -7.18 -16.98
CA GLY A 253 15.37 -8.23 -16.58
C GLY A 253 14.43 -7.81 -15.44
N THR A 254 13.72 -8.79 -14.90
CA THR A 254 12.65 -8.62 -13.88
C THR A 254 13.02 -9.20 -12.51
N ASN A 255 14.22 -9.78 -12.40
CA ASN A 255 14.67 -10.37 -11.13
C ASN A 255 14.82 -9.31 -10.04
N GLY A 256 14.42 -9.68 -8.84
CA GLY A 256 14.69 -8.90 -7.65
C GLY A 256 16.17 -8.85 -7.32
N VAL A 257 16.53 -7.90 -6.48
CA VAL A 257 17.90 -7.73 -6.00
C VAL A 257 17.87 -7.65 -4.48
N GLU A 258 18.79 -8.36 -3.82
CA GLU A 258 18.95 -8.30 -2.36
C GLU A 258 19.25 -6.86 -1.92
N THR A 259 18.72 -6.47 -0.75
CA THR A 259 18.73 -5.05 -0.32
C THR A 259 20.14 -4.48 -0.08
N SER A 260 21.10 -5.32 0.27
CA SER A 260 22.51 -4.92 0.48
C SER A 260 23.37 -4.98 -0.79
N ALA A 261 22.83 -5.42 -1.93
CA ALA A 261 23.60 -5.52 -3.18
C ALA A 261 24.00 -4.13 -3.71
N LEU A 262 25.24 -4.01 -4.17
CA LEU A 262 25.83 -2.76 -4.65
C LEU A 262 26.42 -2.84 -6.05
N GLU A 263 26.60 -4.05 -6.59
CA GLU A 263 27.27 -4.32 -7.84
C GLU A 263 26.32 -4.93 -8.89
N GLY A 264 26.71 -4.98 -10.15
CA GLY A 264 25.95 -5.68 -11.17
C GLY A 264 25.02 -4.81 -12.04
N GLY A 265 25.33 -3.54 -12.23
CA GLY A 265 24.50 -2.66 -13.07
C GLY A 265 23.18 -2.32 -12.38
N LEU A 266 23.26 -1.75 -11.19
CA LEU A 266 22.13 -1.45 -10.35
C LEU A 266 21.77 0.05 -10.38
N LYS A 267 20.50 0.33 -10.28
CA LYS A 267 19.95 1.61 -9.82
C LYS A 267 19.37 1.41 -8.42
N HIS A 268 19.15 2.50 -7.73
CA HIS A 268 18.45 2.48 -6.44
C HIS A 268 17.14 3.24 -6.53
N VAL A 269 16.15 2.73 -5.85
CA VAL A 269 14.85 3.38 -5.67
C VAL A 269 14.83 3.97 -4.27
N PHE A 270 14.43 5.22 -4.16
CA PHE A 270 14.10 5.85 -2.91
C PHE A 270 12.63 6.28 -2.94
N LYS A 271 11.83 5.80 -2.01
CA LYS A 271 10.39 6.06 -1.90
C LYS A 271 10.05 6.66 -0.54
N VAL A 272 9.09 7.55 -0.53
CA VAL A 272 8.50 8.12 0.69
C VAL A 272 6.99 8.31 0.54
N SER A 273 6.30 8.26 1.67
CA SER A 273 4.88 8.59 1.81
C SER A 273 4.75 9.99 2.41
N LEU A 274 3.90 10.83 1.84
CA LEU A 274 3.69 12.22 2.25
C LEU A 274 2.49 12.32 3.19
N ASP A 275 2.69 12.68 4.45
CA ASP A 275 1.66 12.67 5.49
C ASP A 275 0.48 13.62 5.23
N LEU A 276 0.73 14.76 4.59
CA LEU A 276 -0.29 15.78 4.33
C LEU A 276 -1.26 15.40 3.21
N THR A 277 -0.79 14.66 2.20
CA THR A 277 -1.55 14.39 0.98
C THR A 277 -1.96 12.96 0.81
N ARG A 278 -1.36 12.08 1.60
CA ARG A 278 -1.55 10.63 1.47
C ARG A 278 -1.17 10.10 0.09
N PHE A 279 -0.18 10.74 -0.56
CA PHE A 279 0.48 10.24 -1.75
C PHE A 279 1.83 9.62 -1.40
N GLU A 280 2.27 8.71 -2.24
CA GLU A 280 3.64 8.23 -2.26
C GLU A 280 4.32 8.63 -3.55
N TYR A 281 5.57 8.98 -3.48
CA TYR A 281 6.38 9.10 -4.69
C TYR A 281 7.68 8.33 -4.53
N TYR A 282 8.27 7.97 -5.65
CA TYR A 282 9.61 7.39 -5.69
C TYR A 282 10.49 8.11 -6.70
N THR A 283 11.78 8.03 -6.47
CA THR A 283 12.81 8.43 -7.42
C THR A 283 13.71 7.25 -7.73
N ILE A 284 14.29 7.26 -8.93
CA ILE A 284 15.30 6.31 -9.37
C ILE A 284 16.62 7.08 -9.44
N GLY A 285 17.71 6.47 -8.98
CA GLY A 285 18.99 7.18 -8.93
C GLY A 285 20.16 6.25 -8.66
N THR A 286 21.26 6.88 -8.25
CA THR A 286 22.52 6.21 -7.93
C THR A 286 22.84 6.36 -6.46
N TYR A 287 23.11 5.26 -5.77
CA TYR A 287 23.66 5.28 -4.42
C TYR A 287 25.18 5.24 -4.49
N ASN A 288 25.82 6.28 -3.95
CA ASN A 288 27.27 6.30 -3.75
C ASN A 288 27.58 5.67 -2.39
N SER A 289 28.03 4.42 -2.41
CA SER A 289 28.29 3.62 -1.22
C SER A 289 29.49 4.11 -0.39
N ILE A 290 30.42 4.86 -0.99
CA ILE A 290 31.57 5.46 -0.30
C ILE A 290 31.15 6.71 0.48
N LYS A 291 30.34 7.55 -0.14
CA LYS A 291 29.84 8.80 0.47
C LYS A 291 28.58 8.57 1.30
N ASP A 292 27.95 7.40 1.21
CA ASP A 292 26.64 7.11 1.77
C ASP A 292 25.57 8.13 1.36
N LYS A 293 25.52 8.47 0.08
CA LYS A 293 24.64 9.49 -0.46
C LYS A 293 23.85 8.95 -1.65
N TYR A 294 22.57 9.25 -1.67
CA TYR A 294 21.71 8.96 -2.81
C TYR A 294 21.56 10.20 -3.70
N TYR A 295 21.64 9.99 -5.00
CA TYR A 295 21.50 11.02 -6.02
C TYR A 295 20.41 10.57 -7.01
N PRO A 296 19.22 11.21 -7.00
CA PRO A 296 18.21 10.97 -8.02
C PRO A 296 18.75 11.26 -9.43
N ASP A 297 18.34 10.46 -10.40
CA ASP A 297 18.62 10.73 -11.80
C ASP A 297 17.93 12.04 -12.24
N LYS A 298 18.48 12.73 -13.25
CA LYS A 298 17.92 14.00 -13.74
C LYS A 298 16.46 13.90 -14.20
N THR A 299 16.01 12.72 -14.60
CA THR A 299 14.64 12.44 -15.01
C THR A 299 13.70 12.09 -13.87
N SER A 300 14.24 11.87 -12.66
CA SER A 300 13.50 11.54 -11.46
C SER A 300 13.22 12.78 -10.63
N VAL A 301 11.97 13.15 -10.49
CA VAL A 301 11.54 14.36 -9.79
C VAL A 301 11.11 14.00 -8.37
N ASP A 302 11.66 14.70 -7.39
CA ASP A 302 11.22 14.61 -6.00
C ASP A 302 9.92 15.38 -5.76
N GLY A 303 9.09 14.87 -4.87
CA GLY A 303 7.91 15.56 -4.37
C GLY A 303 6.65 15.25 -5.17
N TRP A 304 5.75 16.22 -5.19
CA TRP A 304 4.39 16.10 -5.71
C TRP A 304 4.30 15.71 -7.18
N ALA A 305 5.23 16.16 -8.00
CA ALA A 305 5.34 15.84 -9.42
C ALA A 305 6.10 14.52 -9.69
N GLY A 306 6.54 13.83 -8.64
CA GLY A 306 7.28 12.58 -8.75
C GLY A 306 6.44 11.41 -9.24
N LEU A 307 7.13 10.38 -9.71
CA LEU A 307 6.50 9.12 -10.09
C LEU A 307 5.88 8.45 -8.86
N ARG A 308 4.72 7.83 -9.03
CA ARG A 308 4.00 7.12 -7.99
C ARG A 308 3.97 5.63 -8.28
N TYR A 309 3.95 4.82 -7.24
CA TYR A 309 3.60 3.40 -7.42
C TYR A 309 2.15 3.27 -7.89
N ASP A 310 1.27 4.11 -7.34
CA ASP A 310 -0.15 4.08 -7.63
C ASP A 310 -0.72 5.50 -7.54
N TYR A 311 -1.56 5.86 -8.47
CA TYR A 311 -2.15 7.20 -8.55
C TYR A 311 -3.48 7.30 -7.80
N GLY A 312 -3.91 6.24 -7.10
CA GLY A 312 -5.19 6.18 -6.39
C GLY A 312 -5.07 6.04 -4.87
N ASN A 313 -5.94 5.22 -4.29
CA ASN A 313 -5.95 4.89 -2.86
C ASN A 313 -4.81 3.92 -2.52
N PHE A 314 -3.61 4.42 -2.40
CA PHE A 314 -2.42 3.63 -2.13
C PHE A 314 -1.46 4.40 -1.23
N TYR A 315 -1.09 3.82 -0.09
CA TYR A 315 -0.26 4.51 0.90
C TYR A 315 0.55 3.56 1.76
N ALA A 316 1.55 4.12 2.47
CA ALA A 316 2.38 3.45 3.48
C ALA A 316 3.04 2.16 2.98
N SER A 317 3.40 2.10 1.70
CA SER A 317 3.92 0.91 1.05
C SER A 317 5.32 0.51 1.56
N LYS A 318 5.61 -0.78 1.44
CA LYS A 318 6.93 -1.36 1.71
C LYS A 318 7.25 -2.45 0.71
N THR A 319 8.53 -2.58 0.38
CA THR A 319 9.01 -3.69 -0.43
C THR A 319 9.86 -4.65 0.40
N PHE A 320 9.95 -5.89 -0.05
CA PHE A 320 10.94 -6.83 0.43
C PHE A 320 11.51 -7.66 -0.72
N PHE A 321 12.71 -8.16 -0.53
CA PHE A 321 13.29 -9.12 -1.45
C PHE A 321 12.83 -10.53 -1.07
N ASP A 322 12.24 -11.24 -2.03
CA ASP A 322 11.84 -12.64 -1.92
C ASP A 322 12.95 -13.52 -2.52
N PRO A 323 13.79 -14.14 -1.69
CA PRO A 323 14.89 -14.97 -2.16
C PRO A 323 14.42 -16.32 -2.75
N ALA A 324 13.21 -16.78 -2.40
CA ALA A 324 12.70 -18.05 -2.89
C ALA A 324 12.36 -18.00 -4.39
N GLN A 325 11.91 -16.84 -4.89
CA GLN A 325 11.52 -16.60 -6.27
C GLN A 325 12.44 -15.59 -6.97
N ASN A 326 13.48 -15.10 -6.28
CA ASN A 326 14.39 -14.06 -6.77
C ASN A 326 13.65 -12.85 -7.34
N ARG A 327 12.74 -12.28 -6.56
CA ARG A 327 11.88 -11.16 -6.95
C ARG A 327 11.74 -10.13 -5.84
N ARG A 328 11.37 -8.90 -6.19
CA ARG A 328 11.00 -7.88 -5.22
C ARG A 328 9.50 -7.70 -5.21
N ILE A 329 8.93 -7.77 -4.03
CA ILE A 329 7.48 -7.66 -3.79
C ILE A 329 7.18 -6.33 -3.12
N LEU A 330 6.20 -5.63 -3.64
CA LEU A 330 5.62 -4.40 -3.09
C LEU A 330 4.28 -4.72 -2.45
N TRP A 331 4.10 -4.28 -1.21
CA TRP A 331 2.83 -4.24 -0.52
C TRP A 331 2.38 -2.80 -0.31
N GLY A 332 1.11 -2.52 -0.54
CA GLY A 332 0.48 -1.23 -0.31
C GLY A 332 -0.78 -1.35 0.51
N TRP A 333 -1.15 -0.28 1.20
CA TRP A 333 -2.40 -0.16 1.94
C TRP A 333 -3.35 0.78 1.20
N ALA A 334 -4.62 0.37 1.09
CA ALA A 334 -5.68 1.25 0.65
C ALA A 334 -6.50 1.72 1.85
N ASN A 335 -6.51 3.03 2.05
CA ASN A 335 -7.37 3.67 3.04
C ASN A 335 -8.84 3.63 2.62
N GLU A 336 -9.72 3.87 3.57
CA GLU A 336 -11.13 3.98 3.29
C GLU A 336 -11.47 5.31 2.58
N SER A 337 -12.46 5.26 1.68
CA SER A 337 -13.15 6.45 1.15
C SER A 337 -14.50 6.67 1.83
N SER A 338 -14.93 5.76 2.70
CA SER A 338 -16.08 5.93 3.60
C SER A 338 -15.72 6.84 4.79
N THR A 339 -16.74 7.33 5.49
CA THR A 339 -16.56 8.13 6.70
C THR A 339 -16.14 7.25 7.89
N THR A 340 -15.50 7.84 8.90
CA THR A 340 -15.17 7.14 10.14
C THR A 340 -16.42 6.52 10.81
N LYS A 341 -17.58 7.17 10.69
CA LYS A 341 -18.86 6.63 11.21
C LYS A 341 -19.24 5.34 10.49
N GLU A 342 -19.11 5.30 9.17
CA GLU A 342 -19.35 4.10 8.36
C GLU A 342 -18.32 3.00 8.64
N ASP A 343 -17.05 3.35 8.85
CA ASP A 343 -16.00 2.41 9.23
C ASP A 343 -16.30 1.73 10.57
N VAL A 344 -16.71 2.51 11.56
CA VAL A 344 -17.14 1.97 12.86
C VAL A 344 -18.37 1.09 12.73
N ALA A 345 -19.36 1.50 11.90
CA ALA A 345 -20.58 0.73 11.68
C ALA A 345 -20.33 -0.61 10.98
N LYS A 346 -19.42 -0.66 9.98
CA LYS A 346 -19.03 -1.92 9.32
C LYS A 346 -18.03 -2.76 10.12
N GLY A 347 -17.40 -2.16 11.15
CA GLY A 347 -16.48 -2.83 12.08
C GLY A 347 -15.05 -3.02 11.59
N TRP A 348 -14.68 -2.41 10.45
CA TRP A 348 -13.34 -2.50 9.89
C TRP A 348 -12.97 -1.28 9.04
N ALA A 349 -11.68 -1.03 8.85
CA ALA A 349 -11.15 0.04 8.02
C ALA A 349 -9.82 -0.38 7.37
N GLY A 350 -9.67 -0.07 6.09
CA GLY A 350 -8.46 -0.36 5.31
C GLY A 350 -8.35 -1.81 4.86
N ILE A 351 -7.63 -2.00 3.76
CA ILE A 351 -7.27 -3.32 3.22
C ILE A 351 -5.81 -3.33 2.81
N GLN A 352 -5.21 -4.51 2.78
CA GLN A 352 -3.96 -4.73 2.06
C GLN A 352 -4.28 -4.91 0.58
N LEU A 353 -3.60 -4.17 -0.28
CA LEU A 353 -3.69 -4.40 -1.71
C LEU A 353 -2.98 -5.70 -2.09
N ASN A 354 -3.30 -6.24 -3.24
CA ASN A 354 -2.62 -7.44 -3.72
C ASN A 354 -1.11 -7.17 -3.84
N PRO A 355 -0.25 -8.12 -3.44
CA PRO A 355 1.19 -7.99 -3.59
C PRO A 355 1.55 -7.88 -5.07
N ARG A 356 2.50 -6.97 -5.36
CA ARG A 356 2.94 -6.66 -6.72
C ARG A 356 4.42 -6.95 -6.89
N LEU A 357 4.79 -7.58 -7.99
CA LEU A 357 6.16 -7.60 -8.48
C LEU A 357 6.57 -6.17 -8.84
N VAL A 358 7.82 -5.80 -8.57
CA VAL A 358 8.37 -4.49 -8.94
C VAL A 358 9.73 -4.66 -9.58
N TRP A 359 9.93 -4.04 -10.75
CA TRP A 359 11.20 -4.03 -11.47
C TRP A 359 11.36 -2.74 -12.26
N LEU A 360 12.57 -2.47 -12.74
CA LEU A 360 12.87 -1.29 -13.54
C LEU A 360 12.37 -1.47 -14.98
N ASP A 361 11.66 -0.48 -15.51
CA ASP A 361 11.33 -0.39 -16.93
C ASP A 361 12.62 -0.39 -17.76
N PRO A 362 12.67 -1.09 -18.92
CA PRO A 362 13.84 -1.06 -19.79
C PRO A 362 14.30 0.33 -20.23
N SER A 363 13.43 1.34 -20.21
CA SER A 363 13.80 2.74 -20.44
C SER A 363 14.64 3.34 -19.31
N GLY A 364 14.68 2.72 -18.14
CA GLY A 364 15.34 3.21 -16.94
C GLY A 364 14.66 4.38 -16.26
N LYS A 365 13.50 4.84 -16.75
CA LYS A 365 12.86 6.08 -16.29
C LYS A 365 11.81 5.87 -15.20
N GLN A 366 11.21 4.70 -15.10
CA GLN A 366 10.15 4.37 -14.15
C GLN A 366 10.22 2.91 -13.72
N LEU A 367 9.44 2.55 -12.72
CA LEU A 367 9.22 1.16 -12.33
C LEU A 367 8.00 0.59 -13.04
N LEU A 368 8.03 -0.71 -13.31
CA LEU A 368 6.88 -1.51 -13.70
C LEU A 368 6.40 -2.31 -12.49
N GLN A 369 5.09 -2.55 -12.43
CA GLN A 369 4.44 -3.30 -11.38
C GLN A 369 3.42 -4.26 -11.95
N TRP A 370 3.35 -5.47 -11.42
CA TRP A 370 2.34 -6.44 -11.84
C TRP A 370 1.90 -7.30 -10.65
N PRO A 371 0.63 -7.69 -10.56
CA PRO A 371 0.18 -8.61 -9.52
C PRO A 371 1.01 -9.89 -9.53
N ILE A 372 1.23 -10.49 -8.37
CA ILE A 372 1.96 -11.76 -8.29
C ILE A 372 1.20 -12.87 -9.01
N HIS A 373 1.95 -13.82 -9.56
CA HIS A 373 1.36 -14.92 -10.35
C HIS A 373 0.50 -15.86 -9.52
N GLU A 374 0.75 -15.96 -8.22
CA GLU A 374 -0.01 -16.80 -7.30
C GLU A 374 -1.50 -16.42 -7.25
N LEU A 375 -1.85 -15.17 -7.53
CA LEU A 375 -3.25 -14.73 -7.65
C LEU A 375 -4.02 -15.47 -8.75
N GLU A 376 -3.35 -15.95 -9.78
CA GLU A 376 -3.98 -16.70 -10.87
C GLU A 376 -4.56 -18.04 -10.41
N THR A 377 -4.09 -18.58 -9.28
CA THR A 377 -4.66 -19.80 -8.66
C THR A 377 -6.11 -19.62 -8.20
N LEU A 378 -6.52 -18.37 -7.99
CA LEU A 378 -7.90 -18.04 -7.60
C LEU A 378 -8.83 -17.87 -8.81
N ARG A 379 -8.30 -17.87 -10.04
CA ARG A 379 -9.12 -17.76 -11.25
C ARG A 379 -10.09 -18.95 -11.37
N GLY A 380 -11.36 -18.64 -11.55
CA GLY A 380 -12.45 -19.59 -11.76
C GLY A 380 -12.96 -19.58 -13.19
N ASN A 381 -14.27 -19.38 -13.37
CA ASN A 381 -14.90 -19.34 -14.69
C ASN A 381 -14.23 -18.28 -15.56
N LYS A 382 -13.94 -18.66 -16.80
CA LYS A 382 -13.28 -17.81 -17.80
C LYS A 382 -14.20 -17.42 -18.92
N VAL A 383 -14.18 -16.16 -19.29
CA VAL A 383 -14.75 -15.64 -20.53
C VAL A 383 -13.61 -15.13 -21.42
N HIS A 384 -13.61 -15.55 -22.67
CA HIS A 384 -12.65 -15.11 -23.67
C HIS A 384 -13.39 -14.54 -24.89
N ARG A 385 -12.99 -13.34 -25.34
CA ARG A 385 -13.55 -12.72 -26.55
C ARG A 385 -12.40 -12.10 -27.37
N ARG A 386 -12.60 -12.05 -28.69
CA ARG A 386 -11.66 -11.44 -29.61
C ARG A 386 -12.39 -10.55 -30.62
N ASN A 387 -11.69 -9.51 -31.09
CA ASN A 387 -12.10 -8.63 -32.17
C ASN A 387 -13.51 -8.04 -31.97
N VAL A 388 -13.83 -7.66 -30.72
CA VAL A 388 -15.09 -6.98 -30.42
C VAL A 388 -14.95 -5.53 -30.82
N LYS A 389 -15.69 -5.10 -31.85
CA LYS A 389 -15.72 -3.71 -32.26
C LYS A 389 -16.63 -2.90 -31.35
N LEU A 390 -16.16 -1.76 -30.91
CA LEU A 390 -16.89 -0.77 -30.11
C LEU A 390 -16.94 0.55 -30.88
N ASN A 391 -18.08 0.87 -31.43
CA ASN A 391 -18.32 2.17 -32.04
C ASN A 391 -18.59 3.22 -30.95
N LYS A 392 -18.71 4.47 -31.32
CA LYS A 392 -19.09 5.55 -30.42
C LYS A 392 -20.40 5.25 -29.69
N GLY A 393 -20.36 5.33 -28.35
CA GLY A 393 -21.50 5.08 -27.48
C GLY A 393 -21.79 3.62 -27.17
N ASP A 394 -21.03 2.67 -27.74
CA ASP A 394 -21.24 1.25 -27.48
C ASP A 394 -20.85 0.90 -26.03
N ILE A 395 -21.74 0.14 -25.38
CA ILE A 395 -21.56 -0.45 -24.07
C ILE A 395 -21.90 -1.95 -24.18
N VAL A 396 -20.92 -2.81 -23.97
CA VAL A 396 -21.05 -4.27 -24.18
C VAL A 396 -20.78 -5.01 -22.87
N GLU A 397 -21.78 -5.72 -22.37
CA GLU A 397 -21.68 -6.48 -21.13
C GLU A 397 -20.75 -7.69 -21.26
N VAL A 398 -19.88 -7.89 -20.29
CA VAL A 398 -19.03 -9.07 -20.11
C VAL A 398 -19.77 -10.07 -19.21
N LYS A 399 -20.55 -10.96 -19.82
CA LYS A 399 -21.34 -11.97 -19.11
C LYS A 399 -20.53 -13.24 -18.86
N GLY A 400 -20.94 -14.02 -17.85
CA GLY A 400 -20.37 -15.33 -17.53
C GLY A 400 -19.27 -15.31 -16.48
N ILE A 401 -19.11 -14.17 -15.80
CA ILE A 401 -18.22 -14.02 -14.63
C ILE A 401 -18.99 -13.41 -13.45
N THR A 402 -18.42 -13.50 -12.27
CA THR A 402 -18.87 -12.76 -11.07
C THR A 402 -18.23 -11.37 -11.09
N ALA A 403 -18.95 -10.36 -11.58
CA ALA A 403 -18.38 -9.03 -11.85
C ALA A 403 -17.95 -8.27 -10.58
N ALA A 404 -18.51 -8.61 -9.41
CA ALA A 404 -18.10 -8.04 -8.13
C ALA A 404 -16.75 -8.57 -7.63
N GLN A 405 -16.27 -9.69 -8.20
CA GLN A 405 -15.05 -10.37 -7.78
C GLN A 405 -14.38 -11.02 -9.00
N ALA A 406 -13.55 -10.25 -9.70
CA ALA A 406 -13.05 -10.61 -11.02
C ALA A 406 -11.62 -10.17 -11.28
N ASP A 407 -10.94 -10.88 -12.19
CA ASP A 407 -9.70 -10.49 -12.87
C ASP A 407 -10.00 -10.29 -14.35
N VAL A 408 -9.71 -9.12 -14.89
CA VAL A 408 -10.08 -8.74 -16.26
C VAL A 408 -8.88 -8.15 -16.98
N GLU A 409 -8.56 -8.69 -18.16
CA GLU A 409 -7.49 -8.22 -19.02
C GLU A 409 -8.01 -7.94 -20.43
N ALA A 410 -7.73 -6.75 -20.98
CA ALA A 410 -8.08 -6.40 -22.34
C ALA A 410 -6.94 -5.71 -23.08
N SER A 411 -6.88 -5.96 -24.40
CA SER A 411 -6.07 -5.19 -25.33
C SER A 411 -7.01 -4.45 -26.29
N PHE A 412 -6.80 -3.15 -26.43
CA PHE A 412 -7.57 -2.25 -27.27
C PHE A 412 -6.70 -1.79 -28.45
N THR A 413 -7.22 -1.86 -29.66
CA THR A 413 -6.59 -1.31 -30.85
C THR A 413 -7.50 -0.29 -31.53
N PHE A 414 -6.91 0.64 -32.26
CA PHE A 414 -7.60 1.68 -33.00
C PHE A 414 -6.92 1.90 -34.37
N SER A 415 -7.69 2.38 -35.35
CA SER A 415 -7.21 2.47 -36.72
C SER A 415 -6.34 3.70 -36.95
N SER A 416 -6.68 4.82 -36.32
CA SER A 416 -6.02 6.10 -36.46
C SER A 416 -5.77 6.80 -35.12
N LEU A 417 -4.83 7.74 -35.13
CA LEU A 417 -4.61 8.73 -34.08
C LEU A 417 -5.18 10.10 -34.43
N ASP A 418 -5.79 10.25 -35.61
CA ASP A 418 -6.24 11.55 -36.14
C ASP A 418 -7.38 12.13 -35.32
N GLU A 419 -8.23 11.26 -34.77
CA GLU A 419 -9.34 11.66 -33.88
C GLU A 419 -8.89 12.02 -32.45
N ALA A 420 -7.59 11.91 -32.12
CA ALA A 420 -7.11 12.30 -30.81
C ALA A 420 -7.37 13.80 -30.55
N GLU A 421 -8.06 14.09 -29.44
CA GLU A 421 -8.39 15.46 -29.04
C GLU A 421 -7.14 16.30 -28.85
N THR A 422 -7.20 17.57 -29.20
CA THR A 422 -6.11 18.50 -28.89
C THR A 422 -5.94 18.61 -27.36
N PHE A 423 -4.70 18.45 -26.90
CA PHE A 423 -4.35 18.73 -25.51
C PHE A 423 -4.51 20.22 -25.25
N ASP A 424 -5.51 20.61 -24.43
CA ASP A 424 -5.83 22.03 -24.18
C ASP A 424 -4.57 22.77 -23.64
N PRO A 425 -4.12 23.83 -24.32
CA PRO A 425 -2.97 24.61 -23.85
C PRO A 425 -3.14 25.19 -22.45
N LYS A 426 -4.37 25.39 -21.98
CA LYS A 426 -4.67 25.82 -20.61
C LYS A 426 -4.23 24.80 -19.58
N TRP A 427 -4.24 23.51 -19.90
CA TRP A 427 -3.77 22.47 -19.01
C TRP A 427 -2.27 22.54 -18.75
N SER A 428 -1.49 23.08 -19.68
CA SER A 428 -0.04 23.31 -19.46
C SER A 428 0.26 24.33 -18.37
N LYS A 429 -0.73 25.11 -17.94
CA LYS A 429 -0.62 26.08 -16.84
C LYS A 429 -0.98 25.47 -15.47
N LEU A 430 -1.56 24.27 -15.44
CA LEU A 430 -1.88 23.58 -14.21
C LEU A 430 -0.59 23.03 -13.56
N PRO A 431 -0.53 22.96 -12.24
CA PRO A 431 0.53 22.26 -11.55
C PRO A 431 0.65 20.81 -12.06
N SER A 432 1.86 20.37 -12.37
CA SER A 432 2.11 19.05 -12.98
C SER A 432 1.57 17.89 -12.15
N GLU A 433 1.58 18.04 -10.83
CA GLU A 433 1.08 17.06 -9.86
C GLU A 433 -0.43 16.85 -9.91
N ASN A 434 -1.20 17.85 -10.35
CA ASN A 434 -2.67 17.79 -10.42
C ASN A 434 -3.19 17.63 -11.84
N LEU A 435 -2.33 17.79 -12.83
CA LEU A 435 -2.72 17.87 -14.24
C LEU A 435 -3.58 16.69 -14.69
N ALA A 436 -3.14 15.45 -14.45
CA ALA A 436 -3.89 14.26 -14.84
C ALA A 436 -5.25 14.17 -14.11
N LEU A 437 -5.26 14.48 -12.80
CA LEU A 437 -6.46 14.46 -11.95
C LEU A 437 -7.50 15.48 -12.45
N GLU A 438 -7.07 16.70 -12.75
CA GLU A 438 -7.94 17.77 -13.27
C GLU A 438 -8.53 17.41 -14.63
N ILE A 439 -7.73 16.87 -15.55
CA ILE A 439 -8.23 16.45 -16.86
C ILE A 439 -9.27 15.32 -16.68
N CYS A 440 -8.95 14.29 -15.91
CA CYS A 440 -9.88 13.19 -15.61
C CYS A 440 -11.17 13.72 -14.97
N GLY A 441 -11.06 14.56 -13.94
CA GLY A 441 -12.19 15.09 -13.19
C GLY A 441 -13.13 15.99 -14.01
N ASN A 442 -12.59 16.70 -15.00
CA ASN A 442 -13.36 17.61 -15.86
C ASN A 442 -13.93 16.91 -17.10
N THR A 443 -13.22 15.94 -17.64
CA THR A 443 -13.65 15.22 -18.84
C THR A 443 -14.45 13.96 -18.50
N GLY A 444 -14.06 13.19 -17.50
CA GLY A 444 -14.72 11.94 -17.09
C GLY A 444 -14.98 11.03 -18.29
N THR A 445 -16.17 10.44 -18.33
CA THR A 445 -16.66 9.60 -19.43
C THR A 445 -17.37 10.40 -20.55
N LYS A 446 -17.29 11.74 -20.55
CA LYS A 446 -17.85 12.58 -21.61
C LYS A 446 -17.26 12.19 -22.97
N GLN A 447 -18.06 12.39 -24.02
CA GLN A 447 -17.60 12.14 -25.39
C GLN A 447 -16.27 12.83 -25.67
N GLY A 448 -15.37 12.10 -26.32
CA GLY A 448 -14.08 12.58 -26.81
C GLY A 448 -13.80 12.13 -28.24
N GLY A 449 -12.58 12.30 -28.67
CA GLY A 449 -12.09 11.82 -29.96
C GLY A 449 -11.61 10.36 -29.85
N LEU A 450 -10.33 10.13 -29.53
CA LEU A 450 -9.78 8.81 -29.22
C LEU A 450 -9.91 8.53 -27.72
N GLY A 451 -11.03 7.91 -27.34
CA GLY A 451 -11.48 7.69 -25.96
C GLY A 451 -12.48 8.74 -25.44
N PRO A 452 -13.10 8.51 -24.26
CA PRO A 452 -12.76 7.46 -23.29
C PRO A 452 -13.21 6.07 -23.76
N PHE A 453 -12.34 5.07 -23.57
CA PHE A 453 -12.65 3.66 -23.78
C PHE A 453 -11.98 2.79 -22.70
N GLY A 454 -12.62 1.71 -22.31
CA GLY A 454 -12.13 0.82 -21.25
C GLY A 454 -13.23 -0.02 -20.61
N PHE A 455 -13.25 -0.03 -19.27
CA PHE A 455 -14.20 -0.80 -18.46
C PHE A 455 -15.14 0.10 -17.68
N LEU A 456 -16.40 -0.34 -17.51
CA LEU A 456 -17.29 0.10 -16.43
C LEU A 456 -17.35 -1.06 -15.43
N THR A 457 -16.66 -0.92 -14.31
CA THR A 457 -16.57 -1.93 -13.26
C THR A 457 -17.59 -1.64 -12.16
N LEU A 458 -18.03 -2.66 -11.43
CA LEU A 458 -19.01 -2.55 -10.35
C LEU A 458 -20.18 -1.65 -10.79
N ALA A 459 -20.74 -1.96 -11.93
CA ALA A 459 -21.82 -1.20 -12.54
C ALA A 459 -23.18 -1.80 -12.19
N SER A 460 -24.19 -0.96 -11.90
CA SER A 460 -25.57 -1.41 -11.84
C SER A 460 -26.12 -1.70 -13.25
N LYS A 461 -27.13 -2.57 -13.34
CA LYS A 461 -27.69 -3.01 -14.61
C LYS A 461 -28.17 -1.86 -15.50
N LYS A 462 -28.70 -0.80 -14.89
CA LYS A 462 -29.18 0.40 -15.60
C LYS A 462 -28.15 1.53 -15.65
N LEU A 463 -26.93 1.27 -15.18
CA LEU A 463 -25.85 2.26 -15.13
C LEU A 463 -26.17 3.49 -14.27
N GLU A 464 -27.00 3.35 -13.22
CA GLU A 464 -27.21 4.42 -12.23
C GLU A 464 -25.95 4.67 -11.41
N GLU A 465 -25.15 3.61 -11.18
CA GLU A 465 -23.81 3.71 -10.60
C GLU A 465 -22.84 2.75 -11.31
N TYR A 466 -21.59 3.17 -11.43
CA TYR A 466 -20.50 2.42 -12.05
C TYR A 466 -19.15 3.07 -11.76
N THR A 467 -18.07 2.30 -11.78
CA THR A 467 -16.70 2.83 -11.68
C THR A 467 -15.99 2.67 -13.03
N PRO A 468 -15.87 3.75 -13.83
CA PRO A 468 -15.19 3.67 -15.10
C PRO A 468 -13.65 3.68 -14.91
N VAL A 469 -12.98 2.80 -15.64
CA VAL A 469 -11.52 2.77 -15.80
C VAL A 469 -11.22 2.81 -17.29
N PHE A 470 -10.52 3.84 -17.74
CA PHE A 470 -10.44 4.11 -19.17
C PHE A 470 -9.18 4.85 -19.59
N PHE A 471 -8.92 4.82 -20.89
CA PHE A 471 -7.92 5.64 -21.55
C PHE A 471 -8.55 6.78 -22.36
N ARG A 472 -7.84 7.91 -22.41
CA ARG A 472 -8.02 8.98 -23.39
C ARG A 472 -6.69 9.35 -24.00
N VAL A 473 -6.67 9.61 -25.30
CA VAL A 473 -5.46 10.00 -26.01
C VAL A 473 -5.63 11.43 -26.51
N PHE A 474 -4.65 12.26 -26.20
CA PHE A 474 -4.60 13.67 -26.60
C PHE A 474 -3.40 13.91 -27.51
N LYS A 475 -3.57 14.76 -28.51
CA LYS A 475 -2.53 15.26 -29.40
C LYS A 475 -2.00 16.59 -28.90
N THR A 476 -0.70 16.68 -28.68
CA THR A 476 -0.02 17.92 -28.26
C THR A 476 0.34 18.80 -29.46
N ILE A 477 0.69 20.06 -29.20
CA ILE A 477 1.04 21.04 -30.25
C ILE A 477 2.25 20.58 -31.07
N ASP A 478 3.19 19.86 -30.45
CA ASP A 478 4.37 19.28 -31.11
C ASP A 478 4.08 17.92 -31.80
N ASN A 479 2.82 17.62 -32.08
CA ASN A 479 2.33 16.40 -32.72
C ASN A 479 2.65 15.09 -31.97
N LYS A 480 3.04 15.15 -30.69
CA LYS A 480 3.14 13.97 -29.84
C LYS A 480 1.79 13.61 -29.24
N HIS A 481 1.72 12.43 -28.65
CA HIS A 481 0.52 11.98 -27.96
C HIS A 481 0.76 11.83 -26.46
N LYS A 482 -0.24 12.27 -25.69
CA LYS A 482 -0.32 12.02 -24.24
C LYS A 482 -1.48 11.08 -23.97
N ILE A 483 -1.19 9.98 -23.29
CA ILE A 483 -2.19 8.99 -22.93
C ILE A 483 -2.53 9.19 -21.44
N LEU A 484 -3.79 9.48 -21.17
CA LEU A 484 -4.34 9.55 -19.82
C LEU A 484 -5.01 8.22 -19.48
N MET A 485 -4.61 7.59 -18.37
CA MET A 485 -5.39 6.56 -17.71
C MET A 485 -6.16 7.19 -16.56
N CYS A 486 -7.43 6.90 -16.45
CA CYS A 486 -8.35 7.48 -15.47
C CYS A 486 -9.20 6.40 -14.81
N SER A 487 -9.42 6.53 -13.51
CA SER A 487 -10.45 5.84 -12.74
C SER A 487 -11.29 6.89 -12.03
N ASP A 488 -12.55 7.04 -12.44
CA ASP A 488 -13.44 8.08 -11.92
C ASP A 488 -14.46 7.50 -10.95
N ALA A 489 -14.28 7.73 -9.66
CA ALA A 489 -15.21 7.26 -8.65
C ALA A 489 -16.45 8.14 -8.46
N LYS A 490 -16.61 9.24 -9.20
CA LYS A 490 -17.78 10.12 -9.08
C LYS A 490 -19.11 9.40 -9.26
N PRO A 491 -19.29 8.55 -10.29
CA PRO A 491 -20.52 7.78 -10.48
C PRO A 491 -20.52 6.43 -9.75
N SER A 492 -19.56 6.11 -8.89
CA SER A 492 -19.38 4.76 -8.30
C SER A 492 -20.43 4.37 -7.26
N THR A 493 -21.20 5.33 -6.75
CA THR A 493 -22.21 5.11 -5.71
C THR A 493 -23.24 6.22 -5.68
N LEU A 494 -24.46 5.90 -5.30
CA LEU A 494 -25.53 6.86 -5.03
C LEU A 494 -25.38 7.56 -3.67
N ASN A 495 -24.55 7.01 -2.77
CA ASN A 495 -24.25 7.62 -1.49
C ASN A 495 -23.36 8.86 -1.69
N LYS A 496 -23.89 10.05 -1.34
CA LYS A 496 -23.18 11.33 -1.51
C LYS A 496 -22.16 11.62 -0.42
N ASP A 497 -22.21 10.91 0.70
CA ASP A 497 -21.33 11.13 1.84
C ASP A 497 -19.97 10.42 1.70
N VAL A 498 -19.83 9.53 0.73
CA VAL A 498 -18.58 8.84 0.42
C VAL A 498 -17.65 9.74 -0.40
N TYR A 499 -16.36 9.75 -0.07
CA TYR A 499 -15.34 10.42 -0.88
C TYR A 499 -15.17 9.70 -2.21
N ARG A 500 -15.44 10.38 -3.31
CA ARG A 500 -15.50 9.84 -4.68
C ARG A 500 -14.57 10.61 -5.62
N PRO A 501 -13.25 10.47 -5.45
CA PRO A 501 -12.29 11.20 -6.29
C PRO A 501 -12.21 10.61 -7.70
N SER A 502 -11.76 11.44 -8.65
CA SER A 502 -11.19 10.97 -9.90
C SER A 502 -9.70 10.76 -9.67
N PHE A 503 -9.18 9.60 -10.03
CA PHE A 503 -7.76 9.30 -10.01
C PHE A 503 -7.23 9.16 -11.42
N ALA A 504 -6.02 9.66 -11.70
CA ALA A 504 -5.44 9.59 -13.02
C ALA A 504 -3.91 9.67 -13.01
N GLY A 505 -3.31 9.05 -14.02
CA GLY A 505 -1.90 9.17 -14.35
C GLY A 505 -1.69 9.15 -15.86
N PHE A 506 -0.63 9.79 -16.33
CA PHE A 506 -0.22 9.63 -17.73
C PHE A 506 0.52 8.32 -17.92
N VAL A 507 0.33 7.71 -19.09
CA VAL A 507 0.99 6.46 -19.47
C VAL A 507 2.09 6.77 -20.47
N ASP A 508 3.35 6.46 -20.12
CA ASP A 508 4.50 6.66 -21.00
C ASP A 508 4.65 5.44 -21.92
N VAL A 509 4.01 5.49 -23.08
CA VAL A 509 4.06 4.44 -24.10
C VAL A 509 4.09 5.02 -25.50
N ASP A 510 4.82 4.34 -26.40
CA ASP A 510 4.80 4.64 -27.82
C ASP A 510 3.54 4.01 -28.48
N LEU A 511 2.75 4.84 -29.12
CA LEU A 511 1.52 4.44 -29.82
C LEU A 511 1.77 3.99 -31.28
N ALA A 512 3.00 3.72 -31.70
CA ALA A 512 3.29 3.23 -33.07
C ALA A 512 2.50 1.97 -33.41
N LYS A 513 2.23 1.10 -32.42
CA LYS A 513 1.40 -0.10 -32.57
C LYS A 513 -0.10 0.17 -32.49
N LYS A 514 -0.53 1.38 -32.24
CA LYS A 514 -1.94 1.77 -32.07
C LYS A 514 -2.71 0.82 -31.13
N LYS A 515 -2.08 0.46 -30.00
CA LYS A 515 -2.59 -0.53 -29.05
C LYS A 515 -2.35 -0.05 -27.62
N LEU A 516 -3.33 -0.31 -26.75
CA LEU A 516 -3.24 -0.10 -25.31
C LEU A 516 -3.78 -1.32 -24.57
N SER A 517 -3.19 -1.65 -23.44
CA SER A 517 -3.63 -2.76 -22.59
C SER A 517 -4.07 -2.29 -21.22
N LEU A 518 -5.07 -2.96 -20.67
CA LEU A 518 -5.64 -2.68 -19.35
C LEU A 518 -5.94 -4.00 -18.65
N LYS A 519 -5.49 -4.10 -17.39
CA LYS A 519 -5.90 -5.14 -16.45
C LYS A 519 -6.60 -4.48 -15.26
N SER A 520 -7.68 -5.09 -14.77
CA SER A 520 -8.34 -4.67 -13.52
C SER A 520 -8.62 -5.88 -12.64
N LEU A 521 -8.21 -5.78 -11.38
CA LEU A 521 -8.58 -6.68 -10.28
C LEU A 521 -9.73 -6.02 -9.52
N ILE A 522 -10.89 -6.66 -9.51
CA ILE A 522 -12.13 -6.16 -8.92
C ILE A 522 -12.48 -7.03 -7.73
N ASP A 523 -12.70 -6.42 -6.57
CA ASP A 523 -13.04 -7.17 -5.36
C ASP A 523 -13.93 -6.34 -4.42
N HIS A 524 -15.24 -6.43 -4.64
CA HIS A 524 -16.32 -5.79 -3.87
C HIS A 524 -16.19 -4.28 -3.68
N SER A 525 -15.21 -3.80 -2.92
CA SER A 525 -15.03 -2.38 -2.59
C SER A 525 -13.70 -1.81 -3.06
N VAL A 526 -12.98 -2.54 -3.91
CA VAL A 526 -11.70 -2.11 -4.47
C VAL A 526 -11.55 -2.52 -5.92
N VAL A 527 -10.96 -1.63 -6.71
CA VAL A 527 -10.58 -1.87 -8.11
C VAL A 527 -9.13 -1.45 -8.28
N GLU A 528 -8.23 -2.42 -8.46
CA GLU A 528 -6.82 -2.18 -8.82
C GLU A 528 -6.65 -2.29 -10.34
N SER A 529 -6.21 -1.25 -11.01
CA SER A 529 -6.12 -1.21 -12.46
C SER A 529 -4.70 -0.92 -12.94
N PHE A 530 -4.21 -1.70 -13.90
CA PHE A 530 -2.85 -1.70 -14.41
C PHE A 530 -2.86 -1.39 -15.91
N GLY A 531 -2.42 -0.20 -16.28
CA GLY A 531 -2.28 0.23 -17.68
C GLY A 531 -0.91 -0.09 -18.23
N GLU A 532 -0.87 -0.57 -19.48
CA GLU A 532 0.36 -0.83 -20.25
C GLU A 532 1.41 -1.65 -19.47
N GLY A 533 0.98 -2.85 -19.05
CA GLY A 533 1.88 -3.77 -18.32
C GLY A 533 2.37 -3.23 -16.98
N GLY A 534 1.59 -2.36 -16.34
CA GLY A 534 1.90 -1.81 -15.02
C GLY A 534 2.75 -0.53 -15.04
N LYS A 535 2.80 0.18 -16.16
CA LYS A 535 3.43 1.50 -16.26
C LYS A 535 2.68 2.55 -15.45
N THR A 536 1.35 2.48 -15.47
CA THR A 536 0.47 3.33 -14.66
C THR A 536 -0.50 2.44 -13.93
N VAL A 537 -0.57 2.60 -12.61
CA VAL A 537 -1.44 1.82 -11.74
C VAL A 537 -2.35 2.76 -10.97
N ILE A 538 -3.64 2.41 -10.89
CA ILE A 538 -4.65 3.20 -10.17
C ILE A 538 -5.50 2.25 -9.33
N THR A 539 -5.50 2.46 -8.03
CA THR A 539 -6.39 1.79 -7.08
C THR A 539 -7.53 2.72 -6.67
N SER A 540 -8.76 2.27 -6.78
CA SER A 540 -9.94 2.98 -6.31
C SER A 540 -10.68 2.21 -5.24
N ARG A 541 -10.99 2.87 -4.09
CA ARG A 541 -11.93 2.36 -3.10
C ARG A 541 -13.32 2.87 -3.44
N VAL A 542 -14.26 1.95 -3.56
CA VAL A 542 -15.63 2.24 -4.05
C VAL A 542 -16.66 1.48 -3.21
N TYR A 543 -17.81 2.09 -3.00
CA TYR A 543 -18.87 1.54 -2.13
C TYR A 543 -20.23 1.65 -2.84
N PRO A 544 -20.45 0.83 -3.89
CA PRO A 544 -21.71 0.86 -4.63
C PRO A 544 -22.89 0.46 -3.74
N THR A 545 -24.06 1.06 -3.97
CA THR A 545 -25.27 0.75 -3.24
C THR A 545 -26.15 -0.26 -3.99
N LEU A 546 -26.10 -0.27 -5.32
CA LEU A 546 -26.86 -1.17 -6.19
C LEU A 546 -25.99 -2.28 -6.77
N ALA A 547 -24.76 -1.95 -7.21
CA ALA A 547 -23.87 -2.90 -7.88
C ALA A 547 -23.07 -3.76 -6.89
N VAL A 548 -23.75 -4.53 -6.06
CA VAL A 548 -23.18 -5.39 -5.02
C VAL A 548 -23.45 -6.86 -5.28
N GLY A 549 -22.44 -7.72 -5.04
CA GLY A 549 -22.58 -9.16 -5.23
C GLY A 549 -23.01 -9.55 -6.64
N GLU A 550 -24.15 -10.24 -6.78
CA GLU A 550 -24.69 -10.70 -8.06
C GLU A 550 -25.31 -9.58 -8.91
N ASP A 551 -25.66 -8.44 -8.30
CA ASP A 551 -26.20 -7.27 -8.99
C ASP A 551 -25.11 -6.38 -9.59
N ALA A 552 -23.85 -6.73 -9.41
CA ALA A 552 -22.73 -6.06 -10.06
C ALA A 552 -22.54 -6.57 -11.49
N HIS A 553 -22.32 -5.64 -12.40
CA HIS A 553 -22.04 -5.90 -13.81
C HIS A 553 -20.68 -5.34 -14.22
N LEU A 554 -20.13 -5.87 -15.31
CA LEU A 554 -18.93 -5.39 -15.98
C LEU A 554 -19.25 -5.12 -17.44
N TYR A 555 -18.84 -3.96 -17.94
CA TYR A 555 -19.02 -3.60 -19.34
C TYR A 555 -17.70 -3.13 -19.96
N LEU A 556 -17.54 -3.43 -21.25
CA LEU A 556 -16.65 -2.72 -22.17
C LEU A 556 -17.39 -1.49 -22.68
N PHE A 557 -16.70 -0.38 -22.84
CA PHE A 557 -17.33 0.83 -23.41
C PHE A 557 -16.38 1.63 -24.28
N ASN A 558 -16.94 2.38 -25.22
CA ASN A 558 -16.26 3.41 -25.98
C ASN A 558 -17.20 4.63 -26.15
N ASN A 559 -16.78 5.78 -25.69
CA ASN A 559 -17.48 7.05 -25.91
C ASN A 559 -16.60 8.05 -26.68
N GLY A 560 -15.59 7.56 -27.41
CA GLY A 560 -14.81 8.31 -28.39
C GLY A 560 -15.46 8.28 -29.76
N THR A 561 -15.16 9.26 -30.62
CA THR A 561 -15.59 9.27 -32.04
C THR A 561 -14.85 8.20 -32.85
N GLU A 562 -13.59 7.91 -32.51
CA GLU A 562 -12.83 6.79 -33.09
C GLU A 562 -13.40 5.46 -32.60
N SER A 563 -13.60 4.52 -33.52
CA SER A 563 -13.99 3.14 -33.21
C SER A 563 -12.82 2.38 -32.61
N ILE A 564 -13.07 1.62 -31.55
CA ILE A 564 -12.08 0.81 -30.85
C ILE A 564 -12.35 -0.67 -31.11
N THR A 565 -11.33 -1.46 -31.36
CA THR A 565 -11.43 -2.92 -31.39
C THR A 565 -10.80 -3.48 -30.12
N VAL A 566 -11.59 -4.23 -29.35
CA VAL A 566 -11.06 -5.06 -28.27
C VAL A 566 -10.47 -6.31 -28.94
N GLU A 567 -9.16 -6.26 -29.23
CA GLU A 567 -8.45 -7.34 -29.89
C GLU A 567 -8.51 -8.64 -29.08
N ARG A 568 -8.38 -8.51 -27.76
CA ARG A 568 -8.46 -9.62 -26.81
C ARG A 568 -9.10 -9.13 -25.51
N LEU A 569 -10.02 -9.92 -24.99
CA LEU A 569 -10.55 -9.84 -23.65
C LEU A 569 -10.44 -11.21 -22.99
N ASP A 570 -9.81 -11.29 -21.83
CA ASP A 570 -9.89 -12.41 -20.91
C ASP A 570 -10.44 -11.90 -19.58
N ALA A 571 -11.48 -12.56 -19.06
CA ALA A 571 -12.07 -12.22 -17.78
C ALA A 571 -12.35 -13.51 -16.98
N TRP A 572 -12.04 -13.47 -15.70
CA TRP A 572 -12.23 -14.60 -14.78
C TRP A 572 -13.03 -14.15 -13.57
N SER A 573 -13.96 -15.00 -13.11
CA SER A 573 -14.42 -14.94 -11.73
C SER A 573 -13.27 -15.28 -10.80
N MET A 574 -13.12 -14.57 -9.70
CA MET A 574 -12.12 -14.90 -8.69
C MET A 574 -12.74 -15.67 -7.53
N LYS A 575 -12.04 -16.69 -7.03
CA LYS A 575 -12.41 -17.45 -5.84
C LYS A 575 -11.84 -16.79 -4.58
N ASN A 576 -12.46 -17.08 -3.45
CA ASN A 576 -11.83 -16.74 -2.18
C ASN A 576 -10.65 -17.69 -1.90
N PRO A 577 -9.60 -17.24 -1.26
CA PRO A 577 -8.59 -18.12 -0.67
C PRO A 577 -9.23 -19.12 0.29
N HIS A 578 -8.61 -20.30 0.45
CA HIS A 578 -9.07 -21.30 1.41
C HIS A 578 -8.90 -20.85 2.86
N LEU A 579 -7.89 -20.03 3.11
CA LEU A 579 -7.57 -19.45 4.42
C LEU A 579 -7.40 -17.94 4.26
N MET A 580 -8.24 -17.18 4.96
CA MET A 580 -8.12 -15.74 5.09
C MET A 580 -8.55 -15.37 6.51
N ASN A 581 -7.74 -14.66 7.25
CA ASN A 581 -7.88 -14.29 8.69
C ASN A 581 -9.31 -14.15 9.22
#